data_96c2bddd662cd422a94cdc3580c78d08
#
_entry.id   96c2bddd662cd422a94cdc3580c78d08
#
_cell.length_a   1.000
_cell.length_b   1.000
_cell.length_c   1.000
_cell.angle_alpha   90.00
_cell.angle_beta   90.00
_cell.angle_gamma   90.00
#
_symmetry.space_group_name_H-M   'P 1'
#
loop_
_entity.id
_entity.type
_entity.pdbx_description
1 polymer ?
#
loop_
_entity_poly.entity_id
_entity_poly.type
_entity_poly.pdbx_seq_one_letter_code
_entity_poly.pdbx_strand_id
1 'polypeptide(L)'
;GEFQPVFNESVRGCDIFIVQSTYPTSDNLMELLMSIDAAKRASANYVTAVIPYYGFARQDRKDKPRVSIASKLVADLLSKAGADRVMTMELHAPQIQGFFDVPVDHLESSIIFIPYISKLNQENLVLAAPDVGASNRIREVAKAMNLPMIICDKERKKANEIANMTVIGDVDGKDVVLLDDIIDTGGTLCKSSSMLMEKGAKSVRALCCHPVLSGKAYENIDNSVLTELVVTDTIPLKQHSKKIKVLSVAPLLSRAIRNVHESGSISSLYRQAHQLNQTSLEI
;
A
#
# COMPACT_ATOMS: atom_id res chain seq x y z
N GLY A 1 -16.38 9.75 25.81
CA GLY A 1 -15.90 9.78 24.41
C GLY A 1 -14.41 9.50 24.27
N GLU A 2 -13.64 9.41 25.38
CA GLU A 2 -12.24 8.99 25.37
C GLU A 2 -12.14 7.47 25.47
N PHE A 3 -11.12 6.89 24.84
CA PHE A 3 -10.83 5.45 24.92
C PHE A 3 -9.55 5.19 25.71
N GLN A 4 -9.43 4.00 26.31
CA GLN A 4 -8.27 3.59 27.08
C GLN A 4 -7.90 2.13 26.73
N PRO A 5 -6.80 1.89 25.99
CA PRO A 5 -6.30 0.55 25.78
C PRO A 5 -5.83 -0.10 27.09
N VAL A 6 -6.16 -1.38 27.27
CA VAL A 6 -5.80 -2.16 28.46
C VAL A 6 -5.31 -3.54 28.04
N PHE A 7 -4.19 -3.98 28.60
CA PHE A 7 -3.75 -5.39 28.49
C PHE A 7 -4.44 -6.21 29.59
N ASN A 8 -5.19 -7.22 29.20
CA ASN A 8 -5.91 -8.09 30.14
C ASN A 8 -4.98 -9.10 30.84
N GLU A 9 -3.80 -9.31 30.27
CA GLU A 9 -2.79 -10.22 30.79
C GLU A 9 -1.46 -9.49 31.04
N SER A 10 -0.59 -10.09 31.86
CA SER A 10 0.75 -9.53 32.10
C SER A 10 1.60 -9.64 30.83
N VAL A 11 2.13 -8.51 30.37
CA VAL A 11 3.05 -8.43 29.23
C VAL A 11 4.50 -8.19 29.68
N ARG A 12 4.79 -8.30 30.96
CA ARG A 12 6.12 -8.08 31.53
C ARG A 12 7.15 -9.02 30.92
N GLY A 13 8.21 -8.45 30.32
CA GLY A 13 9.27 -9.20 29.68
C GLY A 13 8.92 -9.86 28.35
N CYS A 14 7.69 -9.61 27.84
CA CYS A 14 7.27 -10.15 26.54
C CYS A 14 7.70 -9.25 25.40
N ASP A 15 7.93 -9.84 24.22
CA ASP A 15 8.02 -9.14 22.95
C ASP A 15 6.62 -8.99 22.36
N ILE A 16 6.17 -7.75 22.20
CA ILE A 16 4.79 -7.41 21.82
C ILE A 16 4.74 -6.89 20.38
N PHE A 17 3.77 -7.42 19.63
CA PHE A 17 3.43 -6.93 18.29
C PHE A 17 2.04 -6.30 18.34
N ILE A 18 1.95 -4.98 18.15
CA ILE A 18 0.69 -4.24 18.16
C ILE A 18 0.31 -3.99 16.70
N VAL A 19 -0.77 -4.63 16.25
CA VAL A 19 -1.26 -4.51 14.87
C VAL A 19 -2.36 -3.47 14.82
N GLN A 20 -2.07 -2.31 14.22
CA GLN A 20 -3.02 -1.21 14.09
C GLN A 20 -2.78 -0.44 12.80
N SER A 21 -3.77 -0.40 11.92
CA SER A 21 -3.74 0.42 10.72
C SER A 21 -4.14 1.85 11.06
N THR A 22 -3.33 2.84 10.64
CA THR A 22 -3.54 4.26 11.03
C THR A 22 -4.29 5.06 9.96
N TYR A 23 -5.34 4.46 9.36
CA TYR A 23 -6.22 5.15 8.42
C TYR A 23 -7.07 6.23 9.12
N PRO A 24 -7.61 7.22 8.38
CA PRO A 24 -8.51 8.22 8.96
C PRO A 24 -9.76 7.58 9.62
N THR A 25 -10.13 7.94 10.85
CA THR A 25 -9.77 9.16 11.61
C THR A 25 -8.43 9.04 12.35
N SER A 26 -7.96 10.18 12.98
CA SER A 26 -6.71 10.19 13.76
C SER A 26 -6.77 9.32 15.03
N ASP A 27 -7.94 8.86 15.43
CA ASP A 27 -8.16 8.01 16.60
C ASP A 27 -7.38 6.70 16.50
N ASN A 28 -7.30 6.11 15.29
CA ASN A 28 -6.51 4.91 15.06
C ASN A 28 -5.01 5.11 15.38
N LEU A 29 -4.47 6.29 15.09
CA LEU A 29 -3.09 6.64 15.47
C LEU A 29 -2.97 6.82 16.97
N MET A 30 -3.91 7.54 17.61
CA MET A 30 -3.91 7.74 19.06
C MET A 30 -4.02 6.42 19.81
N GLU A 31 -4.89 5.51 19.36
CA GLU A 31 -5.04 4.17 19.94
C GLU A 31 -3.73 3.39 19.89
N LEU A 32 -3.04 3.43 18.75
CA LEU A 32 -1.72 2.81 18.60
C LEU A 32 -0.69 3.41 19.57
N LEU A 33 -0.60 4.75 19.65
CA LEU A 33 0.34 5.43 20.54
C LEU A 33 0.08 5.08 22.01
N MET A 34 -1.18 5.10 22.44
CA MET A 34 -1.57 4.74 23.80
C MET A 34 -1.31 3.26 24.10
N SER A 35 -1.52 2.37 23.13
CA SER A 35 -1.23 0.93 23.28
C SER A 35 0.28 0.68 23.44
N ILE A 36 1.12 1.39 22.69
CA ILE A 36 2.59 1.33 22.82
C ILE A 36 3.02 1.83 24.21
N ASP A 37 2.51 2.99 24.67
CA ASP A 37 2.82 3.54 25.99
C ASP A 37 2.39 2.57 27.10
N ALA A 38 1.19 1.98 26.99
CA ALA A 38 0.69 1.00 27.95
C ALA A 38 1.58 -0.25 28.01
N ALA A 39 2.04 -0.77 26.85
CA ALA A 39 2.95 -1.91 26.79
C ALA A 39 4.29 -1.61 27.50
N LYS A 40 4.88 -0.43 27.24
CA LYS A 40 6.13 0.00 27.87
C LYS A 40 5.95 0.20 29.38
N ARG A 41 4.86 0.81 29.84
CA ARG A 41 4.55 0.94 31.28
C ARG A 41 4.28 -0.39 31.96
N ALA A 42 3.75 -1.38 31.23
CA ALA A 42 3.56 -2.74 31.70
C ALA A 42 4.86 -3.58 31.66
N SER A 43 6.01 -2.95 31.34
CA SER A 43 7.34 -3.55 31.28
C SER A 43 7.49 -4.60 30.17
N ALA A 44 6.86 -4.41 29.02
CA ALA A 44 7.17 -5.18 27.82
C ALA A 44 8.67 -5.05 27.47
N ASN A 45 9.29 -6.14 27.03
CA ASN A 45 10.70 -6.17 26.67
C ASN A 45 10.94 -5.42 25.35
N TYR A 46 10.17 -5.74 24.31
CA TYR A 46 10.28 -5.18 22.97
C TYR A 46 8.90 -4.93 22.39
N VAL A 47 8.68 -3.76 21.80
CA VAL A 47 7.39 -3.37 21.22
C VAL A 47 7.55 -3.07 19.74
N THR A 48 6.98 -3.92 18.90
CA THR A 48 6.90 -3.73 17.45
C THR A 48 5.53 -3.16 17.07
N ALA A 49 5.50 -1.95 16.50
CA ALA A 49 4.29 -1.41 15.89
C ALA A 49 4.13 -1.95 14.47
N VAL A 50 3.13 -2.80 14.25
CA VAL A 50 2.78 -3.36 12.94
C VAL A 50 1.66 -2.53 12.34
N ILE A 51 1.98 -1.73 11.33
CA ILE A 51 1.10 -0.70 10.76
C ILE A 51 0.81 -1.05 9.29
N PRO A 52 -0.25 -1.83 8.97
CA PRO A 52 -0.55 -2.22 7.59
C PRO A 52 -0.72 -1.02 6.66
N TYR A 53 -1.37 0.05 7.12
CA TYR A 53 -1.43 1.34 6.44
C TYR A 53 -0.87 2.44 7.34
N TYR A 54 0.25 3.03 6.91
CA TYR A 54 0.88 4.16 7.58
C TYR A 54 0.20 5.47 7.15
N GLY A 55 -0.64 6.00 8.01
CA GLY A 55 -1.37 7.25 7.78
C GLY A 55 -0.44 8.45 7.62
N PHE A 56 -0.88 9.46 6.88
CA PHE A 56 -0.12 10.68 6.57
C PHE A 56 1.14 10.45 5.70
N ALA A 57 1.38 9.26 5.16
CA ALA A 57 2.53 8.95 4.32
C ALA A 57 2.69 9.90 3.12
N ARG A 58 1.59 10.42 2.55
CA ARG A 58 1.62 11.39 1.43
C ARG A 58 2.12 12.79 1.82
N GLN A 59 2.27 13.07 3.12
CA GLN A 59 2.81 14.33 3.64
C GLN A 59 4.28 14.14 4.07
N ASP A 60 5.09 13.59 3.15
CA ASP A 60 6.51 13.25 3.33
C ASP A 60 7.46 14.41 3.06
N ARG A 61 6.94 15.50 2.50
CA ARG A 61 7.70 16.71 2.14
C ARG A 61 6.80 17.94 2.17
N LYS A 62 7.40 19.11 2.16
CA LYS A 62 6.68 20.37 1.98
C LYS A 62 6.34 20.56 0.50
N ASP A 63 5.11 20.35 0.13
CA ASP A 63 4.56 20.66 -1.21
C ASP A 63 4.10 22.11 -1.34
N LYS A 64 3.95 22.82 -0.22
CA LYS A 64 3.53 24.22 -0.10
C LYS A 64 4.29 24.91 1.03
N PRO A 65 4.36 26.25 1.00
CA PRO A 65 4.86 27.00 2.15
C PRO A 65 4.03 26.77 3.41
N ARG A 66 4.67 26.69 4.56
CA ARG A 66 4.04 26.67 5.89
C ARG A 66 3.16 25.45 6.18
N VAL A 67 3.44 24.29 5.58
CA VAL A 67 2.82 23.01 5.88
C VAL A 67 3.76 22.15 6.72
N SER A 68 3.18 21.19 7.44
CA SER A 68 3.92 20.16 8.17
C SER A 68 4.52 19.11 7.24
N ILE A 69 5.48 18.33 7.77
CA ILE A 69 5.88 17.02 7.23
C ILE A 69 5.27 16.00 8.19
N ALA A 70 3.97 15.72 8.03
CA ALA A 70 3.21 14.92 8.99
C ALA A 70 3.71 13.47 9.06
N SER A 71 4.25 12.94 7.96
CA SER A 71 4.87 11.61 7.95
C SER A 71 6.05 11.52 8.93
N LYS A 72 6.90 12.55 9.01
CA LYS A 72 7.99 12.62 10.00
C LYS A 72 7.45 12.79 11.42
N LEU A 73 6.46 13.66 11.61
CA LEU A 73 5.84 13.87 12.93
C LEU A 73 5.27 12.55 13.49
N VAL A 74 4.58 11.77 12.67
CA VAL A 74 4.02 10.47 13.10
C VAL A 74 5.14 9.49 13.46
N ALA A 75 6.24 9.45 12.69
CA ALA A 75 7.39 8.61 13.00
C ALA A 75 8.01 8.98 14.36
N ASP A 76 8.15 10.28 14.64
CA ASP A 76 8.65 10.77 15.94
C ASP A 76 7.72 10.41 17.10
N LEU A 77 6.42 10.53 16.91
CA LEU A 77 5.41 10.16 17.93
C LEU A 77 5.48 8.67 18.26
N LEU A 78 5.59 7.80 17.27
CA LEU A 78 5.72 6.34 17.46
C LEU A 78 6.99 5.98 18.23
N SER A 79 8.13 6.55 17.85
CA SER A 79 9.40 6.36 18.55
C SER A 79 9.33 6.90 19.98
N LYS A 80 8.72 8.08 20.17
CA LYS A 80 8.57 8.69 21.50
C LYS A 80 7.61 7.96 22.40
N ALA A 81 6.54 7.36 21.85
CA ALA A 81 5.62 6.51 22.61
C ALA A 81 6.30 5.23 23.12
N GLY A 82 7.42 4.81 22.50
CA GLY A 82 8.23 3.69 22.94
C GLY A 82 8.23 2.50 22.00
N ALA A 83 7.86 2.67 20.73
CA ALA A 83 8.06 1.63 19.74
C ALA A 83 9.57 1.36 19.56
N ASP A 84 9.98 0.09 19.67
CA ASP A 84 11.36 -0.33 19.46
C ASP A 84 11.60 -0.70 17.98
N ARG A 85 10.53 -0.98 17.22
CA ARG A 85 10.54 -1.32 15.80
C ARG A 85 9.21 -0.94 15.16
N VAL A 86 9.25 -0.59 13.88
CA VAL A 86 8.05 -0.41 13.07
C VAL A 86 8.06 -1.41 11.91
N MET A 87 6.95 -2.10 11.68
CA MET A 87 6.70 -2.90 10.50
C MET A 87 5.54 -2.27 9.73
N THR A 88 5.73 -1.95 8.46
CA THR A 88 4.69 -1.33 7.65
C THR A 88 4.70 -1.85 6.23
N MET A 89 3.65 -1.55 5.49
CA MET A 89 3.47 -2.02 4.13
C MET A 89 3.30 -0.85 3.16
N GLU A 90 3.93 -0.94 1.98
CA GLU A 90 3.75 -0.07 0.82
C GLU A 90 3.75 1.43 1.17
N LEU A 91 4.84 1.91 1.73
CA LEU A 91 5.01 3.35 1.99
C LEU A 91 4.89 4.15 0.69
N HIS A 92 4.17 5.27 0.73
CA HIS A 92 4.01 6.19 -0.42
C HIS A 92 5.35 6.56 -1.05
N ALA A 93 6.36 6.77 -0.22
CA ALA A 93 7.72 7.05 -0.64
C ALA A 93 8.69 6.20 0.20
N PRO A 94 9.54 5.33 -0.41
CA PRO A 94 10.42 4.43 0.34
C PRO A 94 11.37 5.14 1.30
N GLN A 95 11.75 6.39 1.02
CA GLN A 95 12.62 7.21 1.88
C GLN A 95 11.97 7.58 3.23
N ILE A 96 10.67 7.41 3.41
CA ILE A 96 9.99 7.59 4.71
C ILE A 96 10.60 6.69 5.78
N GLN A 97 11.17 5.54 5.41
CA GLN A 97 11.91 4.68 6.32
C GLN A 97 13.01 5.44 7.08
N GLY A 98 13.63 6.43 6.44
CA GLY A 98 14.64 7.29 7.05
C GLY A 98 14.10 8.35 8.02
N PHE A 99 12.79 8.46 8.21
CA PHE A 99 12.18 9.35 9.20
C PHE A 99 12.13 8.75 10.61
N PHE A 100 12.34 7.44 10.72
CA PHE A 100 12.30 6.73 11.98
C PHE A 100 13.69 6.64 12.61
N ASP A 101 13.76 6.80 13.92
CA ASP A 101 14.95 6.57 14.72
C ASP A 101 15.06 5.10 15.21
N VAL A 102 14.11 4.27 14.85
CA VAL A 102 14.05 2.83 15.15
C VAL A 102 14.06 2.02 13.86
N PRO A 103 14.45 0.72 13.91
CA PRO A 103 14.42 -0.14 12.74
C PRO A 103 13.02 -0.20 12.09
N VAL A 104 12.99 -0.20 10.75
CA VAL A 104 11.77 -0.28 9.96
C VAL A 104 11.82 -1.49 9.03
N ASP A 105 10.82 -2.36 9.12
CA ASP A 105 10.57 -3.40 8.13
C ASP A 105 9.50 -2.89 7.16
N HIS A 106 9.91 -2.56 5.95
CA HIS A 106 9.03 -2.11 4.88
C HIS A 106 8.68 -3.29 3.96
N LEU A 107 7.42 -3.69 3.95
CA LEU A 107 6.89 -4.76 3.10
C LEU A 107 6.27 -4.16 1.83
N GLU A 108 6.55 -4.75 0.68
CA GLU A 108 5.99 -4.31 -0.60
C GLU A 108 4.79 -5.17 -1.00
N SER A 109 3.80 -4.54 -1.61
CA SER A 109 2.59 -5.21 -2.09
C SER A 109 2.83 -6.15 -3.28
N SER A 110 3.98 -6.06 -3.92
CA SER A 110 4.41 -6.96 -4.99
C SER A 110 4.29 -8.44 -4.61
N ILE A 111 4.59 -8.80 -3.36
CA ILE A 111 4.46 -10.17 -2.84
C ILE A 111 3.02 -10.70 -2.94
N ILE A 112 2.02 -9.82 -2.85
CA ILE A 112 0.59 -10.16 -2.92
C ILE A 112 0.09 -10.06 -4.36
N PHE A 113 0.52 -9.03 -5.10
CA PHE A 113 0.00 -8.75 -6.43
C PHE A 113 0.60 -9.64 -7.52
N ILE A 114 1.88 -10.01 -7.46
CA ILE A 114 2.49 -10.91 -8.44
C ILE A 114 1.73 -12.24 -8.56
N PRO A 115 1.42 -12.97 -7.47
CA PRO A 115 0.62 -14.20 -7.55
C PRO A 115 -0.80 -14.00 -8.08
N TYR A 116 -1.36 -12.80 -7.93
CA TYR A 116 -2.67 -12.47 -8.51
C TYR A 116 -2.53 -12.23 -10.02
N ILE A 117 -1.58 -11.40 -10.44
CA ILE A 117 -1.36 -11.06 -11.85
C ILE A 117 -0.96 -12.31 -12.65
N SER A 118 -0.17 -13.24 -12.08
CA SER A 118 0.26 -14.48 -12.76
C SER A 118 -0.90 -15.40 -13.16
N LYS A 119 -2.09 -15.24 -12.52
CA LYS A 119 -3.30 -16.00 -12.87
C LYS A 119 -4.12 -15.37 -14.01
N LEU A 120 -3.75 -14.17 -14.45
CA LEU A 120 -4.36 -13.52 -15.61
C LEU A 120 -3.79 -14.07 -16.91
N ASN A 121 -4.52 -13.91 -18.02
CA ASN A 121 -3.96 -14.23 -19.35
C ASN A 121 -2.80 -13.28 -19.64
N GLN A 122 -1.61 -13.84 -19.87
CA GLN A 122 -0.36 -13.09 -20.06
C GLN A 122 -0.10 -12.64 -21.50
N GLU A 123 -0.83 -13.18 -22.49
CA GLU A 123 -0.53 -13.03 -23.93
C GLU A 123 -0.49 -11.56 -24.37
N ASN A 124 -1.44 -10.75 -23.91
CA ASN A 124 -1.52 -9.32 -24.24
C ASN A 124 -1.49 -8.43 -23.00
N LEU A 125 -0.94 -8.92 -21.88
CA LEU A 125 -0.93 -8.21 -20.61
C LEU A 125 0.19 -7.16 -20.60
N VAL A 126 -0.15 -5.95 -20.11
CA VAL A 126 0.80 -4.87 -19.89
C VAL A 126 0.57 -4.23 -18.53
N LEU A 127 1.64 -3.93 -17.81
CA LEU A 127 1.57 -3.20 -16.55
C LEU A 127 1.63 -1.70 -16.80
N ALA A 128 0.85 -0.93 -16.06
CA ALA A 128 0.76 0.51 -16.21
C ALA A 128 1.07 1.24 -14.90
N ALA A 129 2.00 2.20 -14.97
CA ALA A 129 2.22 3.16 -13.91
C ALA A 129 1.19 4.31 -14.03
N PRO A 130 0.43 4.65 -12.97
CA PRO A 130 -0.55 5.72 -13.00
C PRO A 130 0.08 7.12 -13.11
N ASP A 131 1.38 7.24 -12.83
CA ASP A 131 2.20 8.43 -13.04
C ASP A 131 3.70 8.08 -13.04
N VAL A 132 4.54 9.08 -13.34
CA VAL A 132 6.00 8.92 -13.38
C VAL A 132 6.58 8.54 -12.02
N GLY A 133 5.99 9.03 -10.91
CA GLY A 133 6.45 8.72 -9.55
C GLY A 133 6.36 7.23 -9.20
N ALA A 134 5.32 6.56 -9.68
CA ALA A 134 5.11 5.12 -9.46
C ALA A 134 5.98 4.23 -10.37
N SER A 135 6.63 4.79 -11.41
CA SER A 135 7.27 4.03 -12.48
C SER A 135 8.36 3.06 -11.99
N ASN A 136 9.15 3.42 -10.99
CA ASN A 136 10.21 2.56 -10.48
C ASN A 136 9.65 1.30 -9.80
N ARG A 137 8.61 1.45 -8.98
CA ARG A 137 7.93 0.35 -8.29
C ARG A 137 7.36 -0.66 -9.30
N ILE A 138 6.65 -0.14 -10.30
CA ILE A 138 6.00 -0.99 -11.31
C ILE A 138 7.02 -1.66 -12.22
N ARG A 139 8.16 -1.01 -12.49
CA ARG A 139 9.27 -1.58 -13.24
C ARG A 139 9.82 -2.86 -12.59
N GLU A 140 9.94 -2.87 -11.26
CA GLU A 140 10.41 -4.07 -10.56
C GLU A 140 9.40 -5.23 -10.68
N VAL A 141 8.09 -4.96 -10.58
CA VAL A 141 7.05 -5.97 -10.83
C VAL A 141 7.08 -6.45 -12.28
N ALA A 142 7.20 -5.53 -13.25
CA ALA A 142 7.26 -5.85 -14.68
C ALA A 142 8.46 -6.74 -15.00
N LYS A 143 9.64 -6.44 -14.46
CA LYS A 143 10.84 -7.28 -14.59
C LYS A 143 10.63 -8.67 -13.97
N ALA A 144 10.08 -8.73 -12.74
CA ALA A 144 9.85 -10.00 -12.05
C ALA A 144 8.89 -10.93 -12.83
N MET A 145 7.99 -10.35 -13.61
CA MET A 145 6.99 -11.07 -14.39
C MET A 145 7.33 -11.18 -15.89
N ASN A 146 8.43 -10.58 -16.32
CA ASN A 146 8.79 -10.45 -17.75
C ASN A 146 7.67 -9.86 -18.62
N LEU A 147 6.96 -8.82 -18.08
CA LEU A 147 5.88 -8.15 -18.77
C LEU A 147 6.31 -6.77 -19.27
N PRO A 148 5.72 -6.28 -20.38
CA PRO A 148 5.91 -4.91 -20.83
C PRO A 148 5.27 -3.92 -19.82
N MET A 149 5.78 -2.69 -19.81
CA MET A 149 5.32 -1.61 -18.93
C MET A 149 5.05 -0.35 -19.74
N ILE A 150 3.99 0.37 -19.36
CA ILE A 150 3.64 1.69 -19.87
C ILE A 150 3.54 2.70 -18.72
N ILE A 151 3.54 3.99 -19.02
CA ILE A 151 3.40 5.08 -18.05
C ILE A 151 2.28 6.00 -18.49
N CYS A 152 1.36 6.31 -17.55
CA CYS A 152 0.37 7.37 -17.72
C CYS A 152 0.95 8.67 -17.16
N ASP A 153 1.48 9.54 -18.02
CA ASP A 153 2.03 10.83 -17.60
C ASP A 153 0.94 11.89 -17.47
N LYS A 154 0.95 12.63 -16.37
CA LYS A 154 -0.08 13.62 -16.01
C LYS A 154 0.51 15.02 -15.97
N GLU A 155 0.09 15.89 -16.87
CA GLU A 155 0.29 17.34 -16.71
C GLU A 155 -0.77 17.91 -15.75
N ARG A 156 -0.33 18.42 -14.59
CA ARG A 156 -1.20 19.12 -13.63
C ARG A 156 -1.10 20.63 -13.84
N LYS A 157 -2.21 21.29 -14.18
CA LYS A 157 -2.29 22.77 -14.16
C LYS A 157 -2.50 23.34 -12.76
N LYS A 158 -3.19 22.60 -11.87
CA LYS A 158 -3.41 22.91 -10.44
C LYS A 158 -3.54 21.64 -9.64
N ALA A 159 -3.40 21.73 -8.31
CA ALA A 159 -3.68 20.61 -7.41
C ALA A 159 -5.12 20.09 -7.66
N ASN A 160 -5.26 18.82 -7.99
CA ASN A 160 -6.52 18.11 -8.31
C ASN A 160 -7.15 18.38 -9.69
N GLU A 161 -6.54 19.20 -10.58
CA GLU A 161 -6.98 19.34 -11.97
C GLU A 161 -5.96 18.72 -12.93
N ILE A 162 -6.35 17.60 -13.58
CA ILE A 162 -5.57 16.99 -14.66
C ILE A 162 -5.92 17.75 -15.95
N ALA A 163 -4.95 18.46 -16.53
CA ALA A 163 -5.15 19.18 -17.76
C ALA A 163 -5.01 18.30 -18.99
N ASN A 164 -3.94 17.50 -19.04
CA ASN A 164 -3.67 16.52 -20.10
C ASN A 164 -3.08 15.26 -19.46
N MET A 165 -3.33 14.13 -20.11
CA MET A 165 -2.74 12.85 -19.73
C MET A 165 -2.22 12.19 -21.02
N THR A 166 -0.95 11.78 -20.99
CA THR A 166 -0.29 11.12 -22.12
C THR A 166 0.09 9.70 -21.71
N VAL A 167 -0.09 8.73 -22.60
CA VAL A 167 0.39 7.36 -22.42
C VAL A 167 1.72 7.21 -23.15
N ILE A 168 2.74 6.77 -22.41
CA ILE A 168 4.04 6.43 -22.95
C ILE A 168 4.09 4.91 -23.06
N GLY A 169 4.08 4.37 -24.26
CA GLY A 169 4.01 2.97 -24.59
C GLY A 169 2.76 2.61 -25.42
N ASP A 170 2.69 1.37 -25.87
CA ASP A 170 1.59 0.85 -26.70
C ASP A 170 0.56 0.12 -25.84
N VAL A 171 -0.73 0.44 -26.06
CA VAL A 171 -1.87 -0.15 -25.34
C VAL A 171 -2.93 -0.75 -26.26
N ASP A 172 -2.76 -0.61 -27.59
CA ASP A 172 -3.76 -1.09 -28.56
C ASP A 172 -3.94 -2.60 -28.47
N GLY A 173 -5.16 -3.05 -28.28
CA GLY A 173 -5.51 -4.46 -28.11
C GLY A 173 -4.98 -5.12 -26.81
N LYS A 174 -4.40 -4.35 -25.86
CA LYS A 174 -3.80 -4.89 -24.63
C LYS A 174 -4.78 -4.96 -23.46
N ASP A 175 -4.56 -5.95 -22.61
CA ASP A 175 -5.17 -6.02 -21.27
C ASP A 175 -4.26 -5.26 -20.29
N VAL A 176 -4.71 -4.14 -19.76
CA VAL A 176 -3.90 -3.23 -18.94
C VAL A 176 -4.14 -3.46 -17.46
N VAL A 177 -3.06 -3.58 -16.68
CA VAL A 177 -3.09 -3.62 -15.22
C VAL A 177 -2.41 -2.38 -14.66
N LEU A 178 -3.21 -1.45 -14.12
CA LEU A 178 -2.73 -0.28 -13.38
C LEU A 178 -2.32 -0.72 -11.95
N LEU A 179 -1.14 -0.30 -11.49
CA LEU A 179 -0.69 -0.55 -10.11
C LEU A 179 -0.46 0.79 -9.40
N ASP A 180 -1.05 0.93 -8.20
CA ASP A 180 -0.90 2.12 -7.37
C ASP A 180 -0.69 1.74 -5.89
N ASP A 181 -0.13 2.64 -5.09
CA ASP A 181 0.00 2.46 -3.64
C ASP A 181 -1.30 2.82 -2.91
N ILE A 182 -1.92 3.94 -3.26
CA ILE A 182 -3.07 4.52 -2.55
C ILE A 182 -4.15 4.96 -3.53
N ILE A 183 -5.39 4.54 -3.32
CA ILE A 183 -6.57 5.11 -3.97
C ILE A 183 -7.37 5.90 -2.94
N ASP A 184 -7.48 7.21 -3.15
CA ASP A 184 -8.24 8.10 -2.29
C ASP A 184 -9.65 8.34 -2.89
N THR A 185 -9.84 9.33 -3.74
CA THR A 185 -11.16 9.63 -4.35
C THR A 185 -11.47 8.81 -5.60
N GLY A 186 -10.52 8.03 -6.10
CA GLY A 186 -10.65 7.25 -7.33
C GLY A 186 -10.65 8.05 -8.63
N GLY A 187 -10.73 9.38 -8.57
CA GLY A 187 -10.87 10.23 -9.75
C GLY A 187 -9.72 10.10 -10.75
N THR A 188 -8.49 10.06 -10.27
CA THR A 188 -7.31 9.86 -11.12
C THR A 188 -7.32 8.51 -11.80
N LEU A 189 -7.58 7.44 -11.03
CA LEU A 189 -7.64 6.07 -11.53
C LEU A 189 -8.69 5.92 -12.63
N CYS A 190 -9.91 6.43 -12.40
CA CYS A 190 -11.00 6.36 -13.37
C CYS A 190 -10.69 7.14 -14.65
N LYS A 191 -10.05 8.32 -14.56
CA LYS A 191 -9.62 9.07 -15.73
C LYS A 191 -8.51 8.35 -16.51
N SER A 192 -7.52 7.76 -15.81
CA SER A 192 -6.48 6.96 -16.45
C SER A 192 -7.07 5.76 -17.18
N SER A 193 -8.04 5.07 -16.56
CA SER A 193 -8.68 3.90 -17.19
C SER A 193 -9.49 4.28 -18.43
N SER A 194 -10.25 5.38 -18.40
CA SER A 194 -11.00 5.88 -19.57
C SER A 194 -10.06 6.22 -20.73
N MET A 195 -8.98 6.95 -20.46
CA MET A 195 -7.99 7.31 -21.47
C MET A 195 -7.31 6.07 -22.10
N LEU A 196 -6.99 5.05 -21.30
CA LEU A 196 -6.40 3.81 -21.82
C LEU A 196 -7.37 3.09 -22.75
N MET A 197 -8.66 3.03 -22.39
CA MET A 197 -9.71 2.49 -23.27
C MET A 197 -9.87 3.30 -24.56
N GLU A 198 -9.85 4.63 -24.49
CA GLU A 198 -9.90 5.53 -25.66
C GLU A 198 -8.68 5.33 -26.61
N LYS A 199 -7.55 4.90 -26.06
CA LYS A 199 -6.33 4.58 -26.81
C LYS A 199 -6.27 3.14 -27.33
N GLY A 200 -7.36 2.38 -27.25
CA GLY A 200 -7.50 1.04 -27.83
C GLY A 200 -7.20 -0.10 -26.86
N ALA A 201 -7.03 0.14 -25.57
CA ALA A 201 -6.90 -0.95 -24.60
C ALA A 201 -8.14 -1.85 -24.66
N LYS A 202 -7.95 -3.17 -24.60
CA LYS A 202 -9.01 -4.17 -24.61
C LYS A 202 -9.76 -4.22 -23.28
N SER A 203 -9.01 -4.12 -22.18
CA SER A 203 -9.56 -4.04 -20.83
C SER A 203 -8.60 -3.29 -19.92
N VAL A 204 -9.14 -2.69 -18.85
CA VAL A 204 -8.33 -2.05 -17.81
C VAL A 204 -8.81 -2.53 -16.44
N ARG A 205 -7.87 -3.08 -15.66
CA ARG A 205 -8.05 -3.35 -14.24
C ARG A 205 -7.02 -2.61 -13.42
N ALA A 206 -7.28 -2.44 -12.13
CA ALA A 206 -6.37 -1.76 -11.23
C ALA A 206 -6.08 -2.59 -9.99
N LEU A 207 -4.86 -2.52 -9.50
CA LEU A 207 -4.45 -3.09 -8.22
C LEU A 207 -3.91 -1.95 -7.34
N CYS A 208 -4.35 -1.89 -6.09
CA CYS A 208 -3.94 -0.86 -5.16
C CYS A 208 -3.75 -1.42 -3.74
N CYS A 209 -2.66 -1.08 -3.11
CA CYS A 209 -2.41 -1.55 -1.75
C CYS A 209 -3.40 -0.94 -0.76
N HIS A 210 -3.54 0.39 -0.72
CA HIS A 210 -4.27 1.10 0.32
C HIS A 210 -5.57 1.73 -0.20
N PRO A 211 -6.74 1.07 0.04
CA PRO A 211 -8.04 1.58 -0.39
C PRO A 211 -8.61 2.60 0.61
N VAL A 212 -8.12 3.84 0.60
CA VAL A 212 -8.66 4.92 1.46
C VAL A 212 -10.12 5.20 1.09
N LEU A 213 -10.43 5.23 -0.20
CA LEU A 213 -11.76 5.29 -0.79
C LEU A 213 -12.66 6.36 -0.14
N SER A 214 -12.15 7.59 -0.10
CA SER A 214 -12.86 8.72 0.47
C SER A 214 -13.83 9.39 -0.51
N GLY A 215 -14.78 10.16 0.05
CA GLY A 215 -15.74 10.94 -0.73
C GLY A 215 -16.57 10.08 -1.67
N LYS A 216 -16.53 10.37 -2.98
CA LYS A 216 -17.27 9.67 -4.03
C LYS A 216 -16.53 8.49 -4.67
N ALA A 217 -15.50 7.93 -4.01
CA ALA A 217 -14.64 6.92 -4.59
C ALA A 217 -15.41 5.68 -5.08
N TYR A 218 -16.35 5.16 -4.29
CA TYR A 218 -17.16 4.01 -4.67
C TYR A 218 -18.03 4.30 -5.89
N GLU A 219 -18.72 5.45 -5.91
CA GLU A 219 -19.52 5.91 -7.06
C GLU A 219 -18.66 6.05 -8.32
N ASN A 220 -17.47 6.66 -8.21
CA ASN A 220 -16.53 6.82 -9.32
C ASN A 220 -16.08 5.46 -9.87
N ILE A 221 -15.74 4.51 -9.01
CA ILE A 221 -15.28 3.18 -9.40
C ILE A 221 -16.41 2.38 -10.06
N ASP A 222 -17.60 2.37 -9.47
CA ASP A 222 -18.75 1.63 -10.00
C ASP A 222 -19.17 2.13 -11.38
N ASN A 223 -19.10 3.44 -11.62
CA ASN A 223 -19.41 4.08 -12.90
C ASN A 223 -18.24 4.10 -13.91
N SER A 224 -17.04 3.64 -13.52
CA SER A 224 -15.86 3.66 -14.39
C SER A 224 -15.88 2.53 -15.43
N VAL A 225 -14.96 2.61 -16.38
CA VAL A 225 -14.68 1.56 -17.37
C VAL A 225 -13.79 0.42 -16.83
N LEU A 226 -13.37 0.49 -15.55
CA LEU A 226 -12.58 -0.55 -14.92
C LEU A 226 -13.33 -1.88 -14.95
N THR A 227 -12.66 -2.94 -15.37
CA THR A 227 -13.15 -4.33 -15.27
C THR A 227 -13.23 -4.74 -13.79
N GLU A 228 -12.20 -4.44 -13.02
CA GLU A 228 -12.15 -4.66 -11.58
C GLU A 228 -11.10 -3.76 -10.92
N LEU A 229 -11.29 -3.50 -9.63
CA LEU A 229 -10.30 -2.92 -8.72
C LEU A 229 -9.96 -3.96 -7.65
N VAL A 230 -8.70 -4.40 -7.64
CA VAL A 230 -8.18 -5.29 -6.60
C VAL A 230 -7.47 -4.46 -5.54
N VAL A 231 -7.88 -4.61 -4.29
CA VAL A 231 -7.30 -3.89 -3.16
C VAL A 231 -6.84 -4.86 -2.08
N THR A 232 -6.12 -4.36 -1.09
CA THR A 232 -5.82 -5.14 0.11
C THR A 232 -6.73 -4.74 1.27
N ASP A 233 -6.71 -5.55 2.34
CA ASP A 233 -7.41 -5.27 3.60
C ASP A 233 -6.57 -4.45 4.60
N THR A 234 -5.56 -3.71 4.13
CA THR A 234 -4.81 -2.74 4.96
C THR A 234 -5.69 -1.65 5.54
N ILE A 235 -6.81 -1.35 4.87
CA ILE A 235 -7.87 -0.44 5.31
C ILE A 235 -9.21 -1.16 5.12
N PRO A 236 -10.08 -1.23 6.14
CA PRO A 236 -11.41 -1.84 6.01
C PRO A 236 -12.26 -1.09 4.98
N LEU A 237 -12.93 -1.83 4.10
CA LEU A 237 -13.88 -1.25 3.16
C LEU A 237 -15.13 -0.75 3.90
N LYS A 238 -15.57 0.47 3.57
CA LYS A 238 -16.77 1.09 4.15
C LYS A 238 -18.06 0.69 3.45
N GLN A 239 -17.97 0.25 2.19
CA GLN A 239 -19.11 -0.09 1.35
C GLN A 239 -18.78 -1.31 0.49
N HIS A 240 -19.79 -2.01 0.04
CA HIS A 240 -19.65 -3.10 -0.92
C HIS A 240 -19.73 -2.55 -2.36
N SER A 241 -18.84 -3.02 -3.22
CA SER A 241 -18.88 -2.80 -4.67
C SER A 241 -18.64 -4.12 -5.40
N LYS A 242 -19.37 -4.37 -6.48
CA LYS A 242 -19.15 -5.57 -7.32
C LYS A 242 -17.84 -5.51 -8.10
N LYS A 243 -17.27 -4.32 -8.27
CA LYS A 243 -15.98 -4.13 -8.96
C LYS A 243 -14.77 -4.24 -8.04
N ILE A 244 -14.96 -4.23 -6.71
CA ILE A 244 -13.84 -4.25 -5.75
C ILE A 244 -13.65 -5.68 -5.23
N LYS A 245 -12.45 -6.20 -5.42
CA LYS A 245 -11.96 -7.46 -4.88
C LYS A 245 -10.89 -7.21 -3.83
N VAL A 246 -10.97 -7.91 -2.70
CA VAL A 246 -10.01 -7.76 -1.59
C VAL A 246 -9.07 -8.95 -1.54
N LEU A 247 -7.77 -8.66 -1.42
CA LEU A 247 -6.71 -9.64 -1.10
C LEU A 247 -6.21 -9.38 0.32
N SER A 248 -6.14 -10.42 1.14
CA SER A 248 -5.70 -10.25 2.52
C SER A 248 -4.18 -10.13 2.64
N VAL A 249 -3.74 -9.14 3.45
CA VAL A 249 -2.33 -8.96 3.85
C VAL A 249 -1.96 -9.83 5.06
N ALA A 250 -2.92 -10.40 5.77
CA ALA A 250 -2.69 -11.16 7.00
C ALA A 250 -1.69 -12.32 6.83
N PRO A 251 -1.71 -13.12 5.75
CA PRO A 251 -0.70 -14.17 5.55
C PRO A 251 0.73 -13.64 5.41
N LEU A 252 0.91 -12.47 4.81
CA LEU A 252 2.22 -11.83 4.67
C LEU A 252 2.69 -11.27 6.02
N LEU A 253 1.83 -10.51 6.70
CA LEU A 253 2.14 -9.92 8.00
C LEU A 253 2.44 -10.98 9.06
N SER A 254 1.67 -12.06 9.11
CA SER A 254 1.92 -13.16 10.08
C SER A 254 3.28 -13.83 9.86
N ARG A 255 3.70 -14.02 8.61
CA ARG A 255 5.05 -14.54 8.30
C ARG A 255 6.14 -13.53 8.66
N ALA A 256 5.92 -12.25 8.39
CA ALA A 256 6.86 -11.19 8.74
C ALA A 256 7.02 -11.07 10.28
N ILE A 257 5.92 -11.09 11.03
CA ILE A 257 5.93 -11.10 12.50
C ILE A 257 6.71 -12.32 13.02
N ARG A 258 6.43 -13.51 12.49
CA ARG A 258 7.15 -14.73 12.88
C ARG A 258 8.65 -14.61 12.60
N ASN A 259 9.03 -14.14 11.40
CA ASN A 259 10.45 -13.96 11.04
C ASN A 259 11.14 -12.98 11.99
N VAL A 260 10.51 -11.88 12.36
CA VAL A 260 11.08 -10.92 13.33
C VAL A 260 11.22 -11.58 14.72
N HIS A 261 10.18 -12.28 15.18
CA HIS A 261 10.20 -12.97 16.47
C HIS A 261 11.27 -14.06 16.56
N GLU A 262 11.47 -14.82 15.48
CA GLU A 262 12.46 -15.91 15.38
C GLU A 262 13.84 -15.42 14.90
N SER A 263 14.07 -14.11 14.83
CA SER A 263 15.31 -13.49 14.28
C SER A 263 15.64 -13.94 12.85
N GLY A 264 14.60 -14.28 12.07
CA GLY A 264 14.69 -14.67 10.67
C GLY A 264 14.75 -13.49 9.72
N SER A 265 14.99 -13.77 8.43
CA SER A 265 15.14 -12.75 7.39
C SER A 265 13.81 -12.34 6.76
N ILE A 266 13.49 -11.05 6.78
CA ILE A 266 12.35 -10.47 6.03
C ILE A 266 12.56 -10.62 4.52
N SER A 267 13.78 -10.49 4.01
CA SER A 267 14.09 -10.65 2.58
C SER A 267 13.76 -12.05 2.03
N SER A 268 13.66 -13.08 2.88
CA SER A 268 13.26 -14.42 2.46
C SER A 268 11.82 -14.47 1.92
N LEU A 269 10.95 -13.56 2.38
CA LEU A 269 9.55 -13.48 1.95
C LEU A 269 9.44 -13.10 0.46
N TYR A 270 10.34 -12.25 -0.02
CA TYR A 270 10.40 -11.84 -1.43
C TYR A 270 10.88 -12.96 -2.33
N ARG A 271 11.92 -13.70 -1.92
CA ARG A 271 12.45 -14.83 -2.69
C ARG A 271 11.41 -15.92 -2.92
N GLN A 272 10.60 -16.24 -1.91
CA GLN A 272 9.53 -17.21 -2.03
C GLN A 272 8.44 -16.78 -3.02
N ALA A 273 8.06 -15.50 -3.03
CA ALA A 273 7.08 -14.98 -4.00
C ALA A 273 7.60 -15.06 -5.44
N HIS A 274 8.88 -14.81 -5.66
CA HIS A 274 9.50 -14.94 -6.99
C HIS A 274 9.64 -16.39 -7.44
N GLN A 275 9.93 -17.33 -6.54
CA GLN A 275 10.05 -18.77 -6.87
C GLN A 275 8.70 -19.38 -7.24
N LEU A 276 7.62 -19.02 -6.54
CA LEU A 276 6.25 -19.45 -6.88
C LEU A 276 5.84 -19.03 -8.29
N ASN A 277 6.36 -17.92 -8.80
CA ASN A 277 6.14 -17.46 -10.17
C ASN A 277 6.88 -18.31 -11.21
N GLN A 278 8.11 -18.73 -10.92
CA GLN A 278 8.91 -19.55 -11.84
C GLN A 278 8.33 -20.97 -12.00
N THR A 279 7.84 -21.54 -10.91
CA THR A 279 7.22 -22.88 -10.94
C THR A 279 5.86 -22.90 -11.65
N SER A 280 5.16 -21.76 -11.72
CA SER A 280 3.86 -21.62 -12.41
C SER A 280 4.01 -21.41 -13.92
N LEU A 281 5.22 -21.13 -14.41
CA LEU A 281 5.53 -20.94 -15.84
C LEU A 281 6.08 -22.23 -16.50
N GLU A 282 6.34 -23.28 -15.70
CA GLU A 282 6.88 -24.57 -16.21
C GLU A 282 5.80 -25.68 -16.29
N ILE A 283 4.51 -25.34 -16.15
CA ILE A 283 3.37 -26.24 -16.36
C ILE A 283 2.46 -25.63 -17.44
#